data_60ba42658ae527adc7260e708d3bc910
#
_entry.id   60ba42658ae527adc7260e708d3bc910
#
_cell.length_a   1.000
_cell.length_b   1.000
_cell.length_c   1.000
_cell.angle_alpha   90.00
_cell.angle_beta   90.00
_cell.angle_gamma   90.00
#
_symmetry.space_group_name_H-M   'P 1'
#
loop_
_entity.id
_entity.type
_entity.pdbx_description
1 polymer ?
#
loop_
_entity_poly.entity_id
_entity_poly.type
_entity_poly.pdbx_seq_one_letter_code
_entity_poly.pdbx_strand_id
1 'polypeptide(L)'
;MALFLCPEEVKTLICVYPADCADFSGNGLGVVQPQSCTVTETLNGEWELTLVHPIDKYGKWMRLSEGNILRAPVPAAMTPQMNLVTQQYQTQTYDVEIYTVTTQRDPLRLRSGTGTNYKVLAKYKKGTEVVLVSKPSSSWYEVTCPDGRHGYMSSEYLTHARTEQQSTQVNVGFQNQVIEPRQLRDQPFRIYRVVPDLTKVTVYARHIFYDLLDNMIRKLEPSSSAVGASVAQSISSACLSGHPFTFYSDLTSTAEDVCFENVNPVEALLGEGGMVDKYGAELARDWYDVFLVRRVGVDSDVQIREGKNLTGISYDVDATNVVTRIMPTGENSDGYVLYLPELYIDSPN
;
A
#
# COMPACT_ATOMS: atom_id res chain seq x y z
N MET A 1 -21.91 -12.13 2.89
CA MET A 1 -22.97 -11.47 3.70
C MET A 1 -23.34 -12.43 4.84
N ALA A 2 -22.79 -12.23 5.99
CA ALA A 2 -23.09 -13.06 7.17
C ALA A 2 -23.88 -12.21 8.15
N LEU A 3 -25.18 -12.45 8.22
CA LEU A 3 -26.07 -11.91 9.24
C LEU A 3 -25.97 -12.86 10.44
N PHE A 4 -25.20 -12.52 11.45
CA PHE A 4 -25.20 -13.24 12.72
C PHE A 4 -26.14 -12.55 13.69
N LEU A 5 -27.30 -13.16 13.91
CA LEU A 5 -28.11 -12.92 15.09
C LEU A 5 -27.40 -13.56 16.29
N CYS A 6 -26.94 -12.74 17.20
CA CYS A 6 -26.33 -13.18 18.44
C CYS A 6 -27.43 -13.69 19.39
N PRO A 7 -27.42 -14.97 19.83
CA PRO A 7 -28.23 -15.41 20.95
C PRO A 7 -27.43 -15.24 22.25
N GLU A 8 -28.04 -14.60 23.20
CA GLU A 8 -27.67 -14.34 24.60
C GLU A 8 -27.14 -12.95 24.91
N GLU A 9 -27.86 -12.34 25.85
CA GLU A 9 -27.71 -11.00 26.40
C GLU A 9 -26.33 -10.72 27.04
N VAL A 10 -25.32 -10.54 26.27
CA VAL A 10 -24.22 -9.66 26.68
C VAL A 10 -24.73 -8.24 26.42
N LYS A 11 -25.05 -7.49 27.48
CA LYS A 11 -25.29 -6.03 27.38
C LYS A 11 -24.01 -5.37 26.90
N THR A 12 -23.80 -5.40 25.60
CA THR A 12 -22.68 -4.75 24.96
C THR A 12 -22.90 -3.26 25.04
N LEU A 13 -22.06 -2.60 25.85
CA LEU A 13 -22.13 -1.19 26.11
C LEU A 13 -21.48 -0.45 24.94
N ILE A 14 -22.27 0.37 24.23
CA ILE A 14 -21.72 1.28 23.22
C ILE A 14 -21.35 2.57 23.92
N CYS A 15 -20.05 2.89 23.90
CA CYS A 15 -19.50 4.10 24.50
C CYS A 15 -19.24 5.15 23.43
N VAL A 16 -19.49 6.42 23.77
CA VAL A 16 -19.22 7.58 22.91
C VAL A 16 -18.00 8.30 23.43
N TYR A 17 -17.07 8.63 22.57
CA TYR A 17 -15.84 9.37 22.88
C TYR A 17 -15.77 10.66 22.06
N PRO A 18 -15.08 11.70 22.55
CA PRO A 18 -14.84 12.91 21.76
C PRO A 18 -13.97 12.62 20.54
N ALA A 19 -14.04 13.50 19.55
CA ALA A 19 -13.37 13.37 18.26
C ALA A 19 -11.84 13.20 18.37
N ASP A 20 -11.23 13.83 19.36
CA ASP A 20 -9.79 13.87 19.65
C ASP A 20 -9.35 12.85 20.71
N CYS A 21 -10.21 11.88 21.05
CA CYS A 21 -9.92 10.90 22.08
C CYS A 21 -8.76 10.00 21.70
N ALA A 22 -7.73 9.95 22.55
CA ALA A 22 -6.61 9.02 22.45
C ALA A 22 -6.67 7.89 23.48
N ASP A 23 -7.48 8.02 24.53
CA ASP A 23 -7.63 7.03 25.62
C ASP A 23 -9.06 6.51 25.68
N PHE A 24 -9.22 5.24 25.35
CA PHE A 24 -10.49 4.51 25.35
C PHE A 24 -10.68 3.62 26.58
N SER A 25 -9.88 3.78 27.61
CA SER A 25 -9.93 2.94 28.83
C SER A 25 -11.21 3.14 29.67
N GLY A 26 -11.81 4.35 29.60
CA GLY A 26 -13.03 4.69 30.30
C GLY A 26 -14.28 4.64 29.41
N ASN A 27 -15.38 5.23 29.90
CA ASN A 27 -16.65 5.30 29.17
C ASN A 27 -16.79 6.58 28.32
N GLY A 28 -15.74 7.39 28.19
CA GLY A 28 -15.70 8.62 27.41
C GLY A 28 -16.79 9.62 27.83
N LEU A 29 -17.54 10.14 26.84
CA LEU A 29 -18.70 11.01 27.07
C LEU A 29 -19.88 10.26 27.72
N GLY A 30 -19.87 8.93 27.66
CA GLY A 30 -20.81 8.04 28.31
C GLY A 30 -21.33 6.93 27.40
N VAL A 31 -22.20 6.14 28.00
CA VAL A 31 -22.81 4.96 27.37
C VAL A 31 -24.16 5.32 26.75
N VAL A 32 -24.39 4.85 25.53
CA VAL A 32 -25.68 4.93 24.84
C VAL A 32 -26.34 3.56 24.74
N GLN A 33 -27.67 3.57 24.72
CA GLN A 33 -28.50 2.37 24.59
C GLN A 33 -29.37 2.51 23.35
N PRO A 34 -28.85 2.10 22.18
CA PRO A 34 -29.57 2.22 20.93
C PRO A 34 -30.77 1.24 20.86
N GLN A 35 -31.72 1.56 20.00
CA GLN A 35 -32.78 0.63 19.60
C GLN A 35 -32.25 -0.46 18.68
N SER A 36 -31.31 -0.09 17.81
CA SER A 36 -30.60 -1.01 16.94
C SER A 36 -29.18 -0.51 16.67
N CYS A 37 -28.27 -1.45 16.50
CA CYS A 37 -26.92 -1.21 16.04
C CYS A 37 -26.51 -2.33 15.10
N THR A 38 -26.17 -1.98 13.88
CA THR A 38 -25.73 -2.93 12.84
C THR A 38 -24.30 -2.57 12.44
N VAL A 39 -23.43 -3.55 12.46
CA VAL A 39 -22.04 -3.43 11.97
C VAL A 39 -21.92 -4.30 10.73
N THR A 40 -21.41 -3.73 9.66
CA THR A 40 -21.18 -4.43 8.38
C THR A 40 -19.73 -4.26 7.99
N GLU A 41 -19.05 -5.38 7.75
CA GLU A 41 -17.68 -5.41 7.25
C GLU A 41 -17.65 -6.15 5.92
N THR A 42 -16.99 -5.53 4.93
CA THR A 42 -16.71 -6.11 3.63
C THR A 42 -15.22 -6.36 3.53
N LEU A 43 -14.83 -7.57 3.11
CA LEU A 43 -13.42 -7.88 2.86
C LEU A 43 -12.87 -6.91 1.80
N ASN A 44 -11.72 -6.32 2.07
CA ASN A 44 -11.09 -5.31 1.21
C ASN A 44 -12.00 -4.11 0.90
N GLY A 45 -12.94 -3.82 1.78
CA GLY A 45 -13.94 -2.78 1.56
C GLY A 45 -14.35 -2.07 2.84
N GLU A 46 -15.55 -1.58 2.83
CA GLU A 46 -16.10 -0.76 3.91
C GLU A 46 -16.29 -1.56 5.20
N TRP A 47 -16.11 -0.86 6.32
CA TRP A 47 -16.48 -1.33 7.64
C TRP A 47 -17.27 -0.22 8.32
N GLU A 48 -18.57 -0.40 8.34
CA GLU A 48 -19.52 0.63 8.75
C GLU A 48 -20.38 0.18 9.93
N LEU A 49 -20.84 1.16 10.67
CA LEU A 49 -21.78 1.02 11.76
C LEU A 49 -22.97 1.95 11.51
N THR A 50 -24.17 1.38 11.58
CA THR A 50 -25.43 2.15 11.60
C THR A 50 -26.12 1.92 12.94
N LEU A 51 -26.40 3.03 13.65
CA LEU A 51 -27.00 3.01 14.97
C LEU A 51 -28.27 3.88 14.98
N VAL A 52 -29.33 3.36 15.57
CA VAL A 52 -30.58 4.11 15.81
C VAL A 52 -30.78 4.28 17.32
N HIS A 53 -30.84 5.51 17.77
CA HIS A 53 -31.02 5.87 19.18
C HIS A 53 -32.30 6.68 19.38
N PRO A 54 -33.11 6.41 20.41
CA PRO A 54 -34.29 7.24 20.71
C PRO A 54 -33.86 8.63 21.20
N ILE A 55 -34.67 9.65 20.88
CA ILE A 55 -34.52 10.96 21.51
C ILE A 55 -35.09 10.85 22.93
N ASP A 56 -34.18 10.70 23.87
CA ASP A 56 -34.54 10.51 25.28
C ASP A 56 -34.51 11.82 26.04
N LYS A 57 -35.24 11.88 27.13
CA LYS A 57 -35.32 13.06 28.00
C LYS A 57 -34.02 13.40 28.75
N TYR A 58 -33.06 12.50 28.76
CA TYR A 58 -31.77 12.67 29.44
C TYR A 58 -30.72 13.28 28.53
N GLY A 59 -31.03 13.48 27.24
CA GLY A 59 -30.14 14.09 26.25
C GLY A 59 -28.93 13.24 25.87
N LYS A 60 -28.95 11.92 26.10
CA LYS A 60 -27.82 11.05 25.74
C LYS A 60 -27.55 11.04 24.24
N TRP A 61 -28.60 11.14 23.44
CA TRP A 61 -28.50 11.21 21.98
C TRP A 61 -27.70 12.42 21.48
N MET A 62 -27.61 13.52 22.26
CA MET A 62 -26.83 14.73 21.89
C MET A 62 -25.32 14.45 21.81
N ARG A 63 -24.85 13.36 22.42
CA ARG A 63 -23.45 12.93 22.34
C ARG A 63 -23.12 12.27 21.01
N LEU A 64 -24.15 11.87 20.25
CA LEU A 64 -24.05 11.24 18.93
C LEU A 64 -23.90 12.33 17.87
N SER A 65 -22.80 13.07 17.89
CA SER A 65 -22.48 14.15 16.95
C SER A 65 -21.35 13.73 16.00
N GLU A 66 -21.35 14.36 14.83
CA GLU A 66 -20.33 14.14 13.82
C GLU A 66 -18.92 14.38 14.41
N GLY A 67 -17.96 13.56 14.00
CA GLY A 67 -16.59 13.55 14.49
C GLY A 67 -16.38 12.70 15.74
N ASN A 68 -17.38 12.52 16.62
CA ASN A 68 -17.26 11.67 17.79
C ASN A 68 -17.07 10.19 17.41
N ILE A 69 -16.49 9.42 18.34
CA ILE A 69 -16.13 8.02 18.11
C ILE A 69 -17.06 7.14 18.93
N LEU A 70 -17.63 6.11 18.29
CA LEU A 70 -18.37 5.04 18.92
C LEU A 70 -17.45 3.84 19.13
N ARG A 71 -17.29 3.38 20.37
CA ARG A 71 -16.71 2.06 20.64
C ARG A 71 -17.85 1.06 20.72
N ALA A 72 -17.94 0.20 19.73
CA ALA A 72 -19.03 -0.75 19.59
C ALA A 72 -18.50 -2.18 19.43
N PRO A 73 -19.23 -3.18 19.98
CA PRO A 73 -18.88 -4.57 19.77
C PRO A 73 -19.01 -4.97 18.32
N VAL A 74 -18.15 -5.87 17.90
CA VAL A 74 -18.19 -6.48 16.57
C VAL A 74 -18.43 -7.98 16.71
N PRO A 75 -18.87 -8.67 15.63
CA PRO A 75 -18.98 -10.12 15.65
C PRO A 75 -17.68 -10.78 16.09
N ALA A 76 -17.78 -11.91 16.79
CA ALA A 76 -16.61 -12.65 17.24
C ALA A 76 -15.79 -13.10 16.03
N ALA A 77 -14.62 -12.53 15.90
CA ALA A 77 -13.65 -12.84 14.86
C ALA A 77 -12.24 -12.82 15.46
N MET A 78 -11.29 -13.35 14.73
CA MET A 78 -9.88 -13.33 15.10
C MET A 78 -9.11 -12.48 14.10
N THR A 79 -8.08 -11.76 14.56
CA THR A 79 -7.08 -11.22 13.66
C THR A 79 -6.37 -12.35 12.91
N PRO A 80 -5.86 -12.12 11.70
CA PRO A 80 -5.14 -13.17 10.99
C PRO A 80 -3.89 -13.61 11.76
N GLN A 81 -3.60 -14.90 11.74
CA GLN A 81 -2.26 -15.39 12.08
C GLN A 81 -1.35 -15.03 10.93
N MET A 82 -0.24 -14.40 11.22
CA MET A 82 0.68 -13.98 10.17
C MET A 82 2.14 -14.18 10.56
N ASN A 83 2.97 -14.40 9.57
CA ASN A 83 4.41 -14.31 9.70
C ASN A 83 4.82 -12.91 9.25
N LEU A 84 4.99 -11.99 10.18
CA LEU A 84 5.50 -10.67 9.87
C LEU A 84 6.88 -10.81 9.24
N VAL A 85 6.99 -10.32 8.01
CA VAL A 85 8.24 -10.34 7.25
C VAL A 85 8.83 -8.94 7.26
N THR A 86 9.99 -8.80 7.87
CA THR A 86 10.77 -7.56 7.82
C THR A 86 12.01 -7.77 6.98
N GLN A 87 12.11 -7.01 5.91
CA GLN A 87 13.28 -7.03 5.03
C GLN A 87 14.48 -6.45 5.75
N GLN A 88 15.56 -7.21 5.82
CA GLN A 88 16.81 -6.78 6.45
C GLN A 88 17.73 -6.17 5.41
N TYR A 89 18.22 -4.97 5.70
CA TYR A 89 19.18 -4.29 4.85
C TYR A 89 20.51 -4.16 5.60
N GLN A 90 21.58 -4.44 4.87
CA GLN A 90 22.93 -4.16 5.35
C GLN A 90 23.54 -3.05 4.50
N THR A 91 24.15 -2.08 5.15
CA THR A 91 24.92 -1.06 4.44
C THR A 91 26.22 -1.70 3.93
N GLN A 92 26.35 -1.77 2.62
CA GLN A 92 27.59 -2.17 1.96
C GLN A 92 28.29 -0.92 1.47
N THR A 93 29.53 -0.75 1.87
CA THR A 93 30.39 0.34 1.41
C THR A 93 31.30 -0.15 0.29
N TYR A 94 31.52 0.70 -0.70
CA TYR A 94 32.45 0.46 -1.80
C TYR A 94 33.19 1.74 -2.13
N ASP A 95 34.44 1.58 -2.57
CA ASP A 95 35.27 2.70 -2.94
C ASP A 95 35.02 3.07 -4.41
N VAL A 96 34.86 4.35 -4.65
CA VAL A 96 34.65 4.93 -5.98
C VAL A 96 35.85 5.80 -6.31
N GLU A 97 36.58 5.45 -7.37
CA GLU A 97 37.69 6.24 -7.84
C GLU A 97 37.21 7.39 -8.73
N ILE A 98 37.60 8.61 -8.40
CA ILE A 98 37.30 9.82 -9.18
C ILE A 98 38.54 10.25 -9.90
N TYR A 99 38.40 10.48 -11.20
CA TYR A 99 39.48 10.94 -12.07
C TYR A 99 39.15 12.33 -12.62
N THR A 100 40.18 13.14 -12.79
CA THR A 100 40.10 14.47 -13.40
C THR A 100 40.64 14.43 -14.81
N VAL A 101 39.94 15.07 -15.74
CA VAL A 101 40.42 15.30 -17.11
C VAL A 101 41.57 16.29 -17.14
N THR A 102 42.72 15.87 -17.72
CA THR A 102 43.97 16.63 -17.71
C THR A 102 44.48 17.09 -19.09
N THR A 103 43.63 17.03 -20.13
CA THR A 103 44.02 17.47 -21.49
C THR A 103 44.52 18.89 -21.52
N GLN A 104 45.49 19.20 -22.38
CA GLN A 104 46.17 20.53 -22.42
C GLN A 104 45.46 21.52 -23.35
N ARG A 105 44.94 21.09 -24.52
CA ARG A 105 44.37 21.96 -25.56
C ARG A 105 42.95 21.64 -25.91
N ASP A 106 42.65 20.40 -26.25
CA ASP A 106 41.32 19.95 -26.71
C ASP A 106 40.55 19.24 -25.59
N PRO A 107 39.20 19.35 -25.57
CA PRO A 107 38.41 18.58 -24.62
C PRO A 107 38.54 17.08 -24.89
N LEU A 108 38.60 16.30 -23.82
CA LEU A 108 38.64 14.84 -23.88
C LEU A 108 37.31 14.29 -24.43
N ARG A 109 37.41 13.31 -25.30
CA ARG A 109 36.24 12.71 -25.96
C ARG A 109 35.79 11.49 -25.19
N LEU A 110 34.51 11.47 -24.82
CA LEU A 110 33.79 10.28 -24.36
C LEU A 110 33.35 9.50 -25.61
N ARG A 111 33.62 8.21 -25.66
CA ARG A 111 33.33 7.35 -26.82
C ARG A 111 32.46 6.15 -26.43
N SER A 112 31.82 5.58 -27.43
CA SER A 112 30.96 4.38 -27.25
C SER A 112 31.75 3.07 -27.08
N GLY A 113 33.08 3.10 -27.16
CA GLY A 113 33.93 1.94 -27.01
C GLY A 113 35.41 2.28 -26.84
N THR A 114 36.23 1.27 -26.59
CA THR A 114 37.65 1.35 -26.27
C THR A 114 38.51 1.54 -27.54
N GLY A 115 38.52 2.76 -28.10
CA GLY A 115 39.33 3.06 -29.29
C GLY A 115 38.97 4.41 -29.93
N THR A 116 39.88 4.96 -30.74
CA THR A 116 39.70 6.26 -31.43
C THR A 116 38.72 6.18 -32.60
N ASN A 117 38.42 5.01 -33.09
CA ASN A 117 37.48 4.71 -34.19
C ASN A 117 36.00 4.66 -33.72
N TYR A 118 35.76 4.58 -32.40
CA TYR A 118 34.39 4.56 -31.88
C TYR A 118 33.76 5.94 -31.87
N LYS A 119 32.41 5.97 -31.97
CA LYS A 119 31.59 7.19 -32.01
C LYS A 119 31.86 8.07 -30.78
N VAL A 120 32.02 9.38 -31.00
CA VAL A 120 32.12 10.35 -29.92
C VAL A 120 30.73 10.67 -29.39
N LEU A 121 30.50 10.42 -28.12
CA LEU A 121 29.24 10.65 -27.42
C LEU A 121 29.19 12.08 -26.84
N ALA A 122 30.31 12.55 -26.30
CA ALA A 122 30.43 13.89 -25.71
C ALA A 122 31.92 14.32 -25.65
N LYS A 123 32.14 15.59 -25.24
CA LYS A 123 33.47 16.16 -25.04
C LYS A 123 33.51 16.89 -23.70
N TYR A 124 34.55 16.66 -22.90
CA TYR A 124 34.70 17.21 -21.55
C TYR A 124 36.01 18.00 -21.45
N LYS A 125 35.92 19.17 -20.83
CA LYS A 125 37.08 20.11 -20.66
C LYS A 125 37.99 19.62 -19.56
N LYS A 126 39.24 20.14 -19.57
CA LYS A 126 40.17 19.99 -18.48
C LYS A 126 39.53 20.40 -17.15
N GLY A 127 39.76 19.63 -16.11
CA GLY A 127 39.21 19.84 -14.78
C GLY A 127 37.85 19.18 -14.55
N THR A 128 37.21 18.56 -15.60
CA THR A 128 36.02 17.80 -15.39
C THR A 128 36.31 16.53 -14.61
N GLU A 129 35.59 16.30 -13.53
CA GLU A 129 35.65 15.05 -12.76
C GLU A 129 34.73 13.99 -13.34
N VAL A 130 35.23 12.77 -13.42
CA VAL A 130 34.48 11.59 -13.90
C VAL A 130 34.66 10.45 -12.91
N VAL A 131 33.63 9.64 -12.78
CA VAL A 131 33.62 8.46 -11.91
C VAL A 131 34.11 7.26 -12.71
N LEU A 132 35.11 6.57 -12.22
CA LEU A 132 35.60 5.34 -12.83
C LEU A 132 34.60 4.19 -12.61
N VAL A 133 34.24 3.50 -13.68
CA VAL A 133 33.42 2.29 -13.64
C VAL A 133 34.28 1.05 -13.77
N SER A 134 35.14 1.01 -14.78
CA SER A 134 36.07 -0.10 -14.99
C SER A 134 37.34 0.32 -15.76
N LYS A 135 38.37 -0.52 -15.71
CA LYS A 135 39.62 -0.36 -16.45
C LYS A 135 39.75 -1.50 -17.47
N PRO A 136 38.99 -1.48 -18.58
CA PRO A 136 39.00 -2.58 -19.57
C PRO A 136 40.35 -2.76 -20.27
N SER A 137 41.19 -1.72 -20.27
CA SER A 137 42.57 -1.80 -20.73
C SER A 137 43.44 -0.77 -20.06
N SER A 138 44.76 -0.85 -20.22
CA SER A 138 45.69 0.15 -19.73
C SER A 138 45.51 1.52 -20.40
N SER A 139 44.93 1.57 -21.60
CA SER A 139 44.78 2.79 -22.41
C SER A 139 43.38 3.39 -22.39
N TRP A 140 42.37 2.66 -21.89
CA TRP A 140 40.99 3.09 -21.90
C TRP A 140 40.31 2.78 -20.58
N TYR A 141 39.67 3.80 -20.02
CA TYR A 141 38.82 3.69 -18.83
C TYR A 141 37.36 3.89 -19.18
N GLU A 142 36.53 3.08 -18.58
CA GLU A 142 35.09 3.23 -18.62
C GLU A 142 34.66 4.15 -17.49
N VAL A 143 33.92 5.20 -17.82
CA VAL A 143 33.61 6.27 -16.88
C VAL A 143 32.18 6.74 -16.99
N THR A 144 31.65 7.25 -15.87
CA THR A 144 30.40 8.00 -15.83
C THR A 144 30.74 9.48 -15.62
N CYS A 145 30.18 10.33 -16.45
CA CYS A 145 30.39 11.76 -16.45
C CYS A 145 29.37 12.51 -15.57
N PRO A 146 29.62 13.78 -15.18
CA PRO A 146 28.73 14.54 -14.30
C PRO A 146 27.30 14.76 -14.84
N ASP A 147 27.14 14.67 -16.17
CA ASP A 147 25.85 14.78 -16.84
C ASP A 147 25.12 13.43 -16.99
N GLY A 148 25.60 12.38 -16.30
CA GLY A 148 25.03 11.02 -16.30
C GLY A 148 25.40 10.18 -17.53
N ARG A 149 26.17 10.71 -18.49
CA ARG A 149 26.61 9.95 -19.65
C ARG A 149 27.67 8.93 -19.29
N HIS A 150 27.55 7.76 -19.87
CA HIS A 150 28.43 6.63 -19.68
C HIS A 150 29.19 6.30 -20.97
N GLY A 151 30.47 5.93 -20.85
CA GLY A 151 31.30 5.57 -22.01
C GLY A 151 32.77 5.43 -21.66
N TYR A 152 33.61 5.53 -22.71
CA TYR A 152 35.06 5.27 -22.61
C TYR A 152 35.88 6.52 -22.89
N MET A 153 36.90 6.73 -22.04
CA MET A 153 37.90 7.79 -22.20
C MET A 153 39.30 7.22 -22.22
N SER A 154 40.22 7.88 -22.93
CA SER A 154 41.64 7.53 -22.90
C SER A 154 42.23 7.81 -21.52
N SER A 155 42.83 6.79 -20.90
CA SER A 155 43.47 6.87 -19.57
C SER A 155 44.64 7.84 -19.52
N GLU A 156 45.31 8.10 -20.63
CA GLU A 156 46.45 9.04 -20.73
C GLU A 156 46.07 10.47 -20.30
N TYR A 157 44.79 10.83 -20.45
CA TYR A 157 44.28 12.17 -20.12
C TYR A 157 43.41 12.18 -18.86
N LEU A 158 43.51 11.13 -18.04
CA LEU A 158 42.81 11.00 -16.77
C LEU A 158 43.80 10.85 -15.64
N THR A 159 43.74 11.73 -14.66
CA THR A 159 44.55 11.63 -13.45
C THR A 159 43.64 11.32 -12.28
N HIS A 160 44.04 10.32 -11.47
CA HIS A 160 43.32 9.99 -10.23
C HIS A 160 43.27 11.23 -9.32
N ALA A 161 42.10 11.66 -8.98
CA ALA A 161 41.85 12.82 -8.12
C ALA A 161 41.71 12.38 -6.64
N ARG A 162 40.82 11.45 -6.40
CA ARG A 162 40.56 10.93 -5.05
C ARG A 162 39.75 9.62 -5.14
N THR A 163 39.73 8.93 -4.03
CA THR A 163 38.80 7.80 -3.81
C THR A 163 37.76 8.22 -2.77
N GLU A 164 36.50 8.07 -3.07
CA GLU A 164 35.39 8.33 -2.14
C GLU A 164 34.71 7.04 -1.77
N GLN A 165 34.35 6.91 -0.50
CA GLN A 165 33.57 5.77 -0.03
C GLN A 165 32.07 6.08 -0.21
N GLN A 166 31.41 5.27 -0.99
CA GLN A 166 29.96 5.30 -1.15
C GLN A 166 29.32 4.11 -0.45
N SER A 167 28.05 4.27 -0.07
CA SER A 167 27.30 3.19 0.57
C SER A 167 26.00 2.91 -0.17
N THR A 168 25.64 1.66 -0.23
CA THR A 168 24.34 1.20 -0.72
C THR A 168 23.70 0.26 0.29
N GLN A 169 22.38 0.24 0.32
CA GLN A 169 21.62 -0.72 1.11
C GLN A 169 21.40 -1.98 0.28
N VAL A 170 21.93 -3.10 0.76
CA VAL A 170 21.75 -4.40 0.12
C VAL A 170 20.82 -5.24 0.98
N ASN A 171 19.79 -5.82 0.37
CA ASN A 171 18.93 -6.78 1.05
C ASN A 171 19.72 -8.04 1.36
N VAL A 172 19.80 -8.39 2.64
CA VAL A 172 20.55 -9.57 3.12
C VAL A 172 19.63 -10.69 3.60
N GLY A 173 18.33 -10.52 3.49
CA GLY A 173 17.35 -11.52 3.89
C GLY A 173 16.11 -10.94 4.57
N PHE A 174 15.39 -11.82 5.24
CA PHE A 174 14.17 -11.48 5.96
C PHE A 174 14.29 -11.91 7.41
N GLN A 175 13.77 -11.10 8.29
CA GLN A 175 13.45 -11.50 9.66
C GLN A 175 11.97 -11.82 9.73
N ASN A 176 11.65 -13.01 10.26
CA ASN A 176 10.28 -13.45 10.44
C ASN A 176 9.91 -13.38 11.91
N GLN A 177 8.74 -12.84 12.20
CA GLN A 177 8.13 -12.84 13.50
C GLN A 177 6.70 -13.37 13.37
N VAL A 178 6.36 -14.42 14.13
CA VAL A 178 4.99 -14.91 14.18
C VAL A 178 4.17 -13.96 15.04
N ILE A 179 3.05 -13.48 14.49
CA ILE A 179 2.02 -12.75 15.22
C ILE A 179 0.85 -13.70 15.40
N GLU A 180 0.59 -14.03 16.67
CA GLU A 180 -0.53 -14.91 17.03
C GLU A 180 -1.86 -14.18 16.83
N PRO A 181 -2.90 -14.90 16.39
CA PRO A 181 -4.23 -14.33 16.24
C PRO A 181 -4.78 -13.93 17.60
N ARG A 182 -5.45 -12.78 17.63
CA ARG A 182 -6.16 -12.30 18.81
C ARG A 182 -7.63 -12.10 18.50
N GLN A 183 -8.48 -12.30 19.49
CA GLN A 183 -9.92 -12.07 19.34
C GLN A 183 -10.18 -10.58 19.14
N LEU A 184 -10.90 -10.26 18.08
CA LEU A 184 -11.47 -8.93 17.91
C LEU A 184 -12.46 -8.65 19.03
N ARG A 185 -12.36 -7.47 19.58
CA ARG A 185 -13.25 -6.95 20.63
C ARG A 185 -14.00 -5.76 20.08
N ASP A 186 -14.45 -4.89 20.99
CA ASP A 186 -15.04 -3.60 20.60
C ASP A 186 -14.11 -2.85 19.66
N GLN A 187 -14.66 -2.31 18.58
CA GLN A 187 -13.94 -1.52 17.59
C GLN A 187 -14.39 -0.06 17.60
N PRO A 188 -13.51 0.89 17.30
CA PRO A 188 -13.82 2.30 17.21
C PRO A 188 -14.35 2.68 15.83
N PHE A 189 -15.48 3.40 15.82
CA PHE A 189 -16.12 3.91 14.61
C PHE A 189 -16.32 5.42 14.71
N ARG A 190 -15.83 6.19 13.76
CA ARG A 190 -16.02 7.64 13.70
C ARG A 190 -17.34 7.99 13.04
N ILE A 191 -18.14 8.79 13.73
CA ILE A 191 -19.42 9.27 13.23
C ILE A 191 -19.16 10.28 12.10
N TYR A 192 -19.67 10.00 10.92
CA TYR A 192 -19.57 10.90 9.77
C TYR A 192 -20.93 11.51 9.36
N ARG A 193 -22.03 10.95 9.85
CA ARG A 193 -23.36 11.44 9.51
C ARG A 193 -24.36 11.18 10.63
N VAL A 194 -25.16 12.19 10.95
CA VAL A 194 -26.23 12.11 11.95
C VAL A 194 -27.53 12.62 11.34
N VAL A 195 -28.58 11.81 11.39
CA VAL A 195 -29.89 12.12 10.82
C VAL A 195 -30.93 12.09 11.95
N PRO A 196 -31.30 13.24 12.52
CA PRO A 196 -32.38 13.33 13.50
C PRO A 196 -33.76 13.23 12.85
N ASP A 197 -34.69 12.60 13.57
CA ASP A 197 -36.10 12.54 13.27
C ASP A 197 -36.86 13.03 14.53
N LEU A 198 -38.17 13.04 14.55
CA LEU A 198 -38.97 13.52 15.69
C LEU A 198 -38.74 12.71 16.98
N THR A 199 -38.49 11.42 16.86
CA THR A 199 -38.42 10.48 18.00
C THR A 199 -37.10 9.74 18.14
N LYS A 200 -36.28 9.78 17.12
CA LYS A 200 -35.04 9.02 17.04
C LYS A 200 -33.97 9.77 16.26
N VAL A 201 -32.72 9.35 16.46
CA VAL A 201 -31.58 9.77 15.65
C VAL A 201 -30.96 8.54 15.03
N THR A 202 -30.69 8.60 13.73
CA THR A 202 -29.93 7.59 13.00
C THR A 202 -28.52 8.10 12.78
N VAL A 203 -27.53 7.29 13.16
CA VAL A 203 -26.12 7.62 13.12
C VAL A 203 -25.41 6.66 12.20
N TYR A 204 -24.57 7.20 11.33
CA TYR A 204 -23.68 6.46 10.45
C TYR A 204 -22.24 6.73 10.84
N ALA A 205 -21.48 5.67 11.03
CA ALA A 205 -20.08 5.75 11.43
C ALA A 205 -19.24 4.74 10.65
N ARG A 206 -17.98 5.09 10.37
CA ARG A 206 -17.00 4.22 9.73
C ARG A 206 -15.94 3.81 10.73
N HIS A 207 -15.36 2.63 10.54
CA HIS A 207 -14.21 2.20 11.33
C HIS A 207 -13.11 3.27 11.31
N ILE A 208 -12.41 3.45 12.43
CA ILE A 208 -11.39 4.51 12.60
C ILE A 208 -10.27 4.43 11.55
N PHE A 209 -10.04 3.27 10.93
CA PHE A 209 -9.12 3.10 9.81
C PHE A 209 -9.31 4.17 8.72
N TYR A 210 -10.55 4.59 8.49
CA TYR A 210 -10.86 5.61 7.48
C TYR A 210 -10.45 7.03 7.87
N ASP A 211 -9.92 7.26 9.06
CA ASP A 211 -9.25 8.52 9.40
C ASP A 211 -7.99 8.73 8.55
N LEU A 212 -7.46 7.66 7.93
CA LEU A 212 -6.38 7.74 6.94
C LEU A 212 -6.78 8.46 5.64
N LEU A 213 -8.07 8.65 5.36
CA LEU A 213 -8.55 9.46 4.23
C LEU A 213 -8.11 10.93 4.35
N ASP A 214 -7.94 11.42 5.59
CA ASP A 214 -7.51 12.79 5.86
C ASP A 214 -5.98 12.97 5.77
N ASN A 215 -5.24 11.91 5.44
CA ASN A 215 -3.80 11.95 5.23
C ASN A 215 -3.48 11.84 3.74
N MET A 216 -2.24 12.13 3.38
CA MET A 216 -1.79 12.10 1.98
C MET A 216 -0.38 11.53 1.85
N ILE A 217 -0.16 10.78 0.80
CA ILE A 217 1.14 10.34 0.31
C ILE A 217 1.46 11.20 -0.91
N ARG A 218 2.51 12.03 -0.81
CA ARG A 218 2.91 12.88 -1.92
C ARG A 218 3.51 12.07 -3.06
N LYS A 219 4.46 11.20 -2.74
CA LYS A 219 5.05 10.25 -3.68
C LYS A 219 5.69 9.10 -2.91
N LEU A 220 5.36 7.89 -3.30
CA LEU A 220 6.00 6.65 -2.86
C LEU A 220 6.21 5.76 -4.10
N GLU A 221 7.46 5.54 -4.44
CA GLU A 221 7.91 4.73 -5.58
C GLU A 221 8.90 3.68 -5.06
N PRO A 222 8.40 2.53 -4.59
CA PRO A 222 9.25 1.47 -4.08
C PRO A 222 10.15 0.89 -5.18
N SER A 223 11.29 0.35 -4.79
CA SER A 223 12.10 -0.45 -5.72
C SER A 223 11.30 -1.66 -6.23
N SER A 224 11.49 -2.04 -7.50
CA SER A 224 10.88 -3.25 -8.08
C SER A 224 11.25 -4.55 -7.34
N SER A 225 12.32 -4.52 -6.54
CA SER A 225 12.72 -5.62 -5.65
C SER A 225 12.11 -5.56 -4.26
N ALA A 226 11.33 -4.52 -3.94
CA ALA A 226 10.68 -4.39 -2.64
C ALA A 226 9.52 -5.36 -2.52
N VAL A 227 9.50 -6.15 -1.46
CA VAL A 227 8.39 -7.05 -1.15
C VAL A 227 7.20 -6.27 -0.60
N GLY A 228 5.98 -6.80 -0.77
CA GLY A 228 4.75 -6.15 -0.32
C GLY A 228 4.77 -5.73 1.14
N ALA A 229 5.39 -6.53 2.02
CA ALA A 229 5.55 -6.18 3.43
C ALA A 229 6.35 -4.89 3.64
N SER A 230 7.43 -4.68 2.88
CA SER A 230 8.22 -3.44 2.95
C SER A 230 7.46 -2.25 2.37
N VAL A 231 6.69 -2.47 1.31
CA VAL A 231 5.85 -1.43 0.70
C VAL A 231 4.74 -0.98 1.66
N ALA A 232 4.07 -1.92 2.33
CA ALA A 232 3.04 -1.62 3.33
C ALA A 232 3.60 -0.74 4.47
N GLN A 233 4.79 -1.05 4.98
CA GLN A 233 5.46 -0.22 5.99
C GLN A 233 5.86 1.15 5.44
N SER A 234 6.27 1.21 4.17
CA SER A 234 6.64 2.47 3.51
C SER A 234 5.45 3.41 3.33
N ILE A 235 4.23 2.89 3.14
CA ILE A 235 2.99 3.68 3.11
C ILE A 235 2.84 4.48 4.41
N SER A 236 3.03 3.83 5.57
CA SER A 236 2.96 4.51 6.87
C SER A 236 3.97 5.66 6.98
N SER A 237 5.22 5.42 6.59
CA SER A 237 6.27 6.45 6.68
C SER A 237 6.18 7.54 5.61
N ALA A 238 5.46 7.30 4.51
CA ALA A 238 5.25 8.25 3.42
C ALA A 238 4.07 9.22 3.67
N CYS A 239 3.27 8.99 4.71
CA CYS A 239 2.20 9.88 5.12
C CYS A 239 2.73 11.25 5.53
N LEU A 240 2.13 12.33 5.02
CA LEU A 240 2.55 13.70 5.32
C LEU A 240 2.27 14.12 6.77
N SER A 241 1.22 13.57 7.36
CA SER A 241 0.83 13.84 8.75
C SER A 241 1.05 12.59 9.61
N GLY A 242 1.45 12.78 10.86
CA GLY A 242 1.55 11.69 11.84
C GLY A 242 0.20 11.02 12.07
N HIS A 243 0.21 9.73 12.29
CA HIS A 243 -0.99 8.93 12.56
C HIS A 243 -0.69 7.79 13.54
N PRO A 244 -1.68 7.28 14.27
CA PRO A 244 -1.48 6.21 15.26
C PRO A 244 -1.44 4.79 14.66
N PHE A 245 -1.64 4.64 13.33
CA PHE A 245 -1.77 3.33 12.69
C PHE A 245 -0.43 2.61 12.56
N THR A 246 -0.45 1.31 12.86
CA THR A 246 0.68 0.39 12.65
C THR A 246 0.32 -0.59 11.54
N PHE A 247 1.21 -0.73 10.57
CA PHE A 247 1.01 -1.60 9.42
C PHE A 247 1.79 -2.90 9.60
N TYR A 248 1.10 -4.01 9.41
CA TYR A 248 1.65 -5.36 9.45
C TYR A 248 1.39 -6.06 8.12
N SER A 249 2.36 -6.83 7.63
CA SER A 249 2.18 -7.58 6.39
C SER A 249 3.05 -8.82 6.34
N ASP A 250 2.54 -9.89 5.74
CA ASP A 250 3.23 -11.13 5.44
C ASP A 250 3.52 -11.32 3.94
N LEU A 251 3.35 -10.28 3.15
CA LEU A 251 3.51 -10.31 1.71
C LEU A 251 4.99 -10.39 1.32
N THR A 252 5.43 -11.52 0.80
CA THR A 252 6.81 -11.76 0.35
C THR A 252 6.99 -11.60 -1.15
N SER A 253 5.90 -11.46 -1.91
CA SER A 253 5.94 -11.21 -3.35
C SER A 253 6.39 -9.78 -3.65
N THR A 254 6.95 -9.59 -4.84
CA THR A 254 7.22 -8.29 -5.44
C THR A 254 6.17 -7.98 -6.48
N ALA A 255 5.98 -6.70 -6.80
CA ALA A 255 5.12 -6.26 -7.89
C ALA A 255 5.84 -5.19 -8.72
N GLU A 256 5.53 -5.17 -10.02
CA GLU A 256 6.06 -4.16 -10.94
C GLU A 256 5.14 -2.93 -10.98
N ASP A 257 5.72 -1.79 -11.32
CA ASP A 257 5.01 -0.52 -11.52
C ASP A 257 4.15 -0.09 -10.33
N VAL A 258 4.68 -0.24 -9.12
CA VAL A 258 4.05 0.28 -7.91
C VAL A 258 4.46 1.73 -7.73
N CYS A 259 3.51 2.63 -7.87
CA CYS A 259 3.73 4.05 -7.66
C CYS A 259 2.46 4.67 -7.04
N PHE A 260 2.63 5.33 -5.92
CA PHE A 260 1.56 6.09 -5.26
C PHE A 260 1.94 7.57 -5.27
N GLU A 261 1.17 8.39 -5.98
CA GLU A 261 1.45 9.81 -6.11
C GLU A 261 0.19 10.64 -5.88
N ASN A 262 0.24 11.55 -4.90
CA ASN A 262 -0.86 12.44 -4.52
C ASN A 262 -2.16 11.69 -4.17
N VAL A 263 -2.05 10.55 -3.48
CA VAL A 263 -3.16 9.71 -3.04
C VAL A 263 -3.23 9.65 -1.52
N ASN A 264 -4.41 9.40 -0.97
CA ASN A 264 -4.53 9.09 0.45
C ASN A 264 -4.12 7.64 0.73
N PRO A 265 -3.73 7.30 1.99
CA PRO A 265 -3.29 5.94 2.32
C PRO A 265 -4.36 4.86 2.08
N VAL A 266 -5.64 5.17 2.22
CA VAL A 266 -6.73 4.20 1.96
C VAL A 266 -6.77 3.84 0.48
N GLU A 267 -6.61 4.83 -0.40
CA GLU A 267 -6.53 4.62 -1.85
C GLU A 267 -5.27 3.85 -2.24
N ALA A 268 -4.11 4.14 -1.62
CA ALA A 268 -2.88 3.38 -1.82
C ALA A 268 -3.03 1.90 -1.41
N LEU A 269 -3.90 1.60 -0.44
CA LEU A 269 -4.16 0.23 0.01
C LEU A 269 -5.23 -0.47 -0.83
N LEU A 270 -6.40 0.18 -1.02
CA LEU A 270 -7.65 -0.41 -1.51
C LEU A 270 -8.07 0.10 -2.89
N GLY A 271 -7.45 1.18 -3.39
CA GLY A 271 -7.77 1.76 -4.70
C GLY A 271 -7.32 0.88 -5.86
N GLU A 272 -7.75 1.24 -7.06
CA GLU A 272 -7.29 0.60 -8.30
C GLU A 272 -5.77 0.71 -8.43
N GLY A 273 -5.09 -0.40 -8.64
CA GLY A 273 -3.62 -0.46 -8.64
C GLY A 273 -2.98 -0.30 -7.26
N GLY A 274 -3.77 -0.32 -6.18
CA GLY A 274 -3.30 -0.31 -4.80
C GLY A 274 -2.67 -1.63 -4.35
N MET A 275 -2.33 -1.70 -3.06
CA MET A 275 -1.67 -2.88 -2.49
C MET A 275 -2.50 -4.16 -2.63
N VAL A 276 -3.82 -4.07 -2.45
CA VAL A 276 -4.73 -5.21 -2.59
C VAL A 276 -4.67 -5.77 -4.01
N ASP A 277 -4.77 -4.92 -5.02
CA ASP A 277 -4.75 -5.32 -6.43
C ASP A 277 -3.37 -5.85 -6.86
N LYS A 278 -2.31 -5.09 -6.56
CA LYS A 278 -0.96 -5.39 -7.04
C LYS A 278 -0.37 -6.65 -6.40
N TYR A 279 -0.72 -6.92 -5.15
CA TYR A 279 -0.14 -8.05 -4.40
C TYR A 279 -1.16 -9.18 -4.14
N GLY A 280 -2.42 -9.02 -4.56
CA GLY A 280 -3.49 -9.97 -4.24
C GLY A 280 -3.70 -10.11 -2.74
N ALA A 281 -3.61 -9.00 -2.01
CA ALA A 281 -3.66 -8.99 -0.56
C ALA A 281 -5.09 -8.93 -0.03
N GLU A 282 -5.26 -9.36 1.21
CA GLU A 282 -6.47 -9.16 1.99
C GLU A 282 -6.19 -8.23 3.16
N LEU A 283 -7.12 -7.30 3.42
CA LEU A 283 -7.04 -6.31 4.49
C LEU A 283 -7.84 -6.78 5.70
N ALA A 284 -7.18 -6.86 6.86
CA ALA A 284 -7.83 -6.95 8.16
C ALA A 284 -7.45 -5.75 9.03
N ARG A 285 -8.29 -5.43 10.00
CA ARG A 285 -8.14 -4.25 10.85
C ARG A 285 -8.50 -4.61 12.29
N ASP A 286 -7.74 -4.04 13.25
CA ASP A 286 -8.06 -4.12 14.67
C ASP A 286 -7.60 -2.84 15.34
N TRP A 287 -8.53 -1.96 15.69
CA TRP A 287 -8.21 -0.63 16.19
C TRP A 287 -7.31 0.14 15.22
N TYR A 288 -6.10 0.46 15.65
CA TYR A 288 -5.08 1.15 14.87
C TYR A 288 -4.13 0.19 14.14
N ASP A 289 -4.31 -1.11 14.28
CA ASP A 289 -3.51 -2.10 13.58
C ASP A 289 -4.14 -2.46 12.24
N VAL A 290 -3.35 -2.34 11.19
CA VAL A 290 -3.72 -2.60 9.80
C VAL A 290 -2.90 -3.79 9.30
N PHE A 291 -3.59 -4.86 8.92
CA PHE A 291 -2.99 -6.10 8.46
C PHE A 291 -3.22 -6.28 6.97
N LEU A 292 -2.15 -6.26 6.20
CA LEU A 292 -2.15 -6.61 4.78
C LEU A 292 -1.54 -7.99 4.63
N VAL A 293 -2.39 -8.98 4.46
CA VAL A 293 -2.00 -10.39 4.46
C VAL A 293 -2.37 -11.05 3.14
N ARG A 294 -1.68 -12.14 2.85
CA ARG A 294 -2.02 -12.95 1.69
C ARG A 294 -3.42 -13.57 1.83
N ARG A 295 -3.87 -13.85 3.05
CA ARG A 295 -5.18 -14.41 3.34
C ARG A 295 -5.56 -14.19 4.81
N VAL A 296 -6.72 -13.60 5.04
CA VAL A 296 -7.28 -13.39 6.39
C VAL A 296 -7.84 -14.69 6.96
N GLY A 297 -8.52 -15.47 6.12
CA GLY A 297 -9.12 -16.74 6.54
C GLY A 297 -8.12 -17.89 6.60
N VAL A 298 -8.47 -18.91 7.37
CA VAL A 298 -7.74 -20.18 7.44
C VAL A 298 -8.55 -21.28 6.79
N ASP A 299 -7.88 -22.29 6.23
CA ASP A 299 -8.56 -23.49 5.77
C ASP A 299 -9.08 -24.26 6.98
N SER A 300 -10.39 -24.51 6.98
CA SER A 300 -11.06 -25.29 8.01
C SER A 300 -11.57 -26.61 7.43
N ASP A 301 -11.68 -27.63 8.26
CA ASP A 301 -12.28 -28.92 7.85
C ASP A 301 -13.81 -28.85 7.74
N VAL A 302 -14.39 -27.66 7.89
CA VAL A 302 -15.83 -27.46 7.79
C VAL A 302 -16.24 -27.56 6.33
N GLN A 303 -17.07 -28.56 6.02
CA GLN A 303 -17.67 -28.76 4.69
C GLN A 303 -19.15 -28.43 4.74
N ILE A 304 -19.58 -27.56 3.83
CA ILE A 304 -21.01 -27.28 3.62
C ILE A 304 -21.55 -28.34 2.66
N ARG A 305 -22.54 -29.12 3.10
CA ARG A 305 -23.13 -30.20 2.33
C ARG A 305 -24.64 -30.15 2.38
N GLU A 306 -25.27 -30.44 1.24
CA GLU A 306 -26.70 -30.67 1.16
C GLU A 306 -27.13 -31.82 2.08
N GLY A 307 -28.25 -31.64 2.78
CA GLY A 307 -28.78 -32.63 3.74
C GLY A 307 -28.06 -32.67 5.09
N LYS A 308 -27.00 -31.85 5.30
CA LYS A 308 -26.25 -31.75 6.54
C LYS A 308 -26.34 -30.37 7.19
N ASN A 309 -25.80 -29.37 6.54
CA ASN A 309 -25.71 -28.00 7.08
C ASN A 309 -26.01 -26.91 6.03
N LEU A 310 -26.32 -27.29 4.78
CA LEU A 310 -26.85 -26.38 3.77
C LEU A 310 -28.34 -26.23 3.95
N THR A 311 -28.79 -25.03 4.32
CA THR A 311 -30.21 -24.70 4.48
C THR A 311 -30.85 -24.11 3.22
N GLY A 312 -30.04 -23.63 2.31
CA GLY A 312 -30.46 -23.09 1.02
C GLY A 312 -29.27 -22.59 0.23
N ILE A 313 -29.39 -22.54 -1.08
CA ILE A 313 -28.46 -21.94 -2.02
C ILE A 313 -29.24 -21.16 -3.05
N SER A 314 -28.79 -19.96 -3.37
CA SER A 314 -29.25 -19.21 -4.53
C SER A 314 -28.05 -18.75 -5.31
N TYR A 315 -28.15 -18.73 -6.61
CA TYR A 315 -27.17 -18.13 -7.49
C TYR A 315 -27.85 -17.19 -8.47
N ASP A 316 -27.18 -16.13 -8.79
CA ASP A 316 -27.59 -15.15 -9.79
C ASP A 316 -26.57 -15.18 -10.91
N VAL A 317 -27.05 -15.17 -12.15
CA VAL A 317 -26.20 -15.16 -13.35
C VAL A 317 -26.48 -13.86 -14.08
N ASP A 318 -25.57 -12.91 -13.96
CA ASP A 318 -25.61 -11.66 -14.71
C ASP A 318 -24.64 -11.73 -15.88
N ALA A 319 -25.18 -11.80 -17.08
CA ALA A 319 -24.42 -11.79 -18.34
C ALA A 319 -24.35 -10.41 -19.00
N THR A 320 -24.82 -9.36 -18.34
CA THR A 320 -24.95 -8.01 -18.91
C THR A 320 -23.62 -7.44 -19.40
N ASN A 321 -22.53 -7.77 -18.69
CA ASN A 321 -21.18 -7.29 -18.97
C ASN A 321 -20.27 -8.34 -19.64
N VAL A 322 -20.84 -9.44 -20.11
CA VAL A 322 -20.04 -10.46 -20.81
C VAL A 322 -19.71 -9.98 -22.21
N VAL A 323 -18.43 -9.77 -22.47
CA VAL A 323 -17.93 -9.39 -23.79
C VAL A 323 -17.43 -10.65 -24.48
N THR A 324 -18.10 -11.04 -25.57
CA THR A 324 -17.73 -12.22 -26.36
C THR A 324 -16.90 -11.87 -27.60
N ARG A 325 -16.81 -10.59 -27.95
CA ARG A 325 -16.03 -10.10 -29.08
C ARG A 325 -15.39 -8.76 -28.72
N ILE A 326 -14.10 -8.61 -28.91
CA ILE A 326 -13.35 -7.37 -28.70
C ILE A 326 -12.64 -6.96 -30.00
N MET A 327 -12.48 -5.68 -30.18
CA MET A 327 -11.63 -5.10 -31.22
C MET A 327 -10.44 -4.39 -30.53
N PRO A 328 -9.31 -5.07 -30.36
CA PRO A 328 -8.16 -4.46 -29.72
C PRO A 328 -7.55 -3.40 -30.63
N THR A 329 -7.25 -2.25 -30.07
CA THR A 329 -6.55 -1.15 -30.74
C THR A 329 -5.32 -0.78 -29.92
N GLY A 330 -4.25 -0.40 -30.61
CA GLY A 330 -3.05 0.19 -30.00
C GLY A 330 -2.80 1.57 -30.59
N GLU A 331 -1.83 2.28 -30.06
CA GLU A 331 -1.38 3.57 -30.56
C GLU A 331 0.14 3.52 -30.75
N ASN A 332 0.64 4.03 -31.86
CA ASN A 332 2.08 4.16 -32.05
C ASN A 332 2.62 5.47 -31.44
N SER A 333 3.93 5.66 -31.45
CA SER A 333 4.60 6.85 -30.91
C SER A 333 4.17 8.17 -31.57
N ASP A 334 3.52 8.12 -32.73
CA ASP A 334 3.07 9.28 -33.51
C ASP A 334 1.57 9.56 -33.33
N GLY A 335 0.88 8.79 -32.46
CA GLY A 335 -0.55 8.96 -32.17
C GLY A 335 -1.49 8.28 -33.16
N TYR A 336 -0.99 7.43 -34.07
CA TYR A 336 -1.85 6.69 -35.00
C TYR A 336 -2.38 5.39 -34.36
N VAL A 337 -3.69 5.17 -34.55
CA VAL A 337 -4.34 3.95 -34.06
C VAL A 337 -3.89 2.76 -34.91
N LEU A 338 -3.41 1.72 -34.23
CA LEU A 338 -3.01 0.45 -34.82
C LEU A 338 -4.11 -0.58 -34.59
N TYR A 339 -4.37 -1.38 -35.60
CA TYR A 339 -5.32 -2.50 -35.55
C TYR A 339 -4.57 -3.81 -35.77
N LEU A 340 -5.07 -4.87 -35.18
CA LEU A 340 -4.58 -6.23 -35.55
C LEU A 340 -5.00 -6.58 -36.98
N PRO A 341 -4.25 -7.48 -37.67
CA PRO A 341 -4.66 -8.00 -38.98
C PRO A 341 -6.07 -8.61 -38.96
N GLU A 342 -6.42 -9.28 -37.86
CA GLU A 342 -7.76 -9.75 -37.55
C GLU A 342 -8.44 -8.68 -36.67
N LEU A 343 -9.40 -7.95 -37.23
CA LEU A 343 -10.05 -6.82 -36.55
C LEU A 343 -10.71 -7.19 -35.20
N TYR A 344 -11.09 -8.44 -35.02
CA TYR A 344 -11.81 -8.90 -33.86
C TYR A 344 -11.16 -10.15 -33.27
N ILE A 345 -11.24 -10.27 -31.95
CA ILE A 345 -10.92 -11.49 -31.20
C ILE A 345 -12.20 -11.96 -30.55
N ASP A 346 -12.61 -13.19 -30.85
CA ASP A 346 -13.77 -13.82 -30.24
C ASP A 346 -13.32 -14.67 -29.03
N SER A 347 -14.14 -14.66 -27.99
CA SER A 347 -13.97 -15.57 -26.86
C SER A 347 -14.16 -17.02 -27.36
N PRO A 348 -13.27 -17.95 -27.01
CA PRO A 348 -13.54 -19.36 -27.27
C PRO A 348 -14.81 -19.78 -26.53
N ASN A 349 -15.68 -20.51 -27.22
CA ASN A 349 -16.93 -21.07 -26.65
C ASN A 349 -16.64 -22.08 -25.54
#